data_d52688940fa55968787c025b7c4e81fa
#
_entry.id   d52688940fa55968787c025b7c4e81fa
#
_cell.length_a   1.000
_cell.length_b   1.000
_cell.length_c   1.000
_cell.angle_alpha   90.00
_cell.angle_beta   90.00
_cell.angle_gamma   90.00
#
_symmetry.space_group_name_H-M   'P 1'
#
loop_
_entity.id
_entity.type
_entity.pdbx_description
1 polymer ?
#
loop_
_entity_poly.entity_id
_entity_poly.type
_entity_poly.pdbx_seq_one_letter_code
_entity_poly.pdbx_strand_id
1 'polypeptide(L)'
;MRGQRGCSNAGMHSLSSARGFTLFETLVATGILVTALAGVAQLFVLGSHLTRQAGASGIALIAAQDKLESLRGQAFTYDPSGLEATDAALEPSPESSLSEDIDPYVDWLDDYGEAQSTPDGAVLTRRWRITSLGETTPDAIAIEVCVYPFTPNGGARGADGCLSTIRTRQP
;
A
#
# COMPACT_ATOMS: atom_id res chain seq x y z
N MET A 1 59.14 78.32 -21.22
CA MET A 1 58.30 77.95 -22.39
C MET A 1 57.31 76.88 -21.96
N ARG A 2 56.02 77.21 -22.16
CA ARG A 2 54.82 76.30 -22.31
C ARG A 2 54.80 75.03 -21.43
N GLY A 3 53.98 74.77 -20.44
CA GLY A 3 52.56 75.04 -20.40
C GLY A 3 51.75 73.88 -21.00
N GLN A 4 51.41 72.80 -20.19
CA GLN A 4 50.28 71.97 -20.57
C GLN A 4 49.49 71.61 -19.32
N ARG A 5 48.24 71.99 -19.36
CA ARG A 5 47.20 71.69 -18.36
C ARG A 5 46.64 70.28 -18.64
N GLY A 6 46.72 69.45 -17.69
CA GLY A 6 46.02 68.16 -17.73
C GLY A 6 44.58 68.30 -17.23
N CYS A 7 43.62 68.06 -18.10
CA CYS A 7 42.19 67.98 -17.74
C CYS A 7 41.88 66.79 -16.79
N SER A 8 41.41 67.14 -15.64
CA SER A 8 40.81 66.15 -14.70
C SER A 8 39.49 65.69 -15.30
N ASN A 9 39.42 64.41 -15.62
CA ASN A 9 38.19 63.76 -16.04
C ASN A 9 37.40 63.33 -14.77
N ALA A 10 36.42 64.18 -14.41
CA ALA A 10 35.50 63.85 -13.35
C ALA A 10 34.55 62.69 -13.81
N GLY A 11 34.86 61.50 -13.35
CA GLY A 11 33.99 60.36 -13.52
C GLY A 11 32.63 60.62 -12.87
N MET A 12 31.61 60.82 -13.68
CA MET A 12 30.22 60.83 -13.24
C MET A 12 29.84 59.42 -12.77
N HIS A 13 29.87 59.18 -11.45
CA HIS A 13 29.24 58.04 -10.86
C HIS A 13 27.73 58.19 -11.06
N SER A 14 27.19 57.38 -12.01
CA SER A 14 25.75 57.17 -12.14
C SER A 14 25.22 56.61 -10.82
N LEU A 15 24.52 57.43 -10.05
CA LEU A 15 23.75 57.00 -8.91
C LEU A 15 22.61 56.16 -9.47
N SER A 16 22.80 54.84 -9.44
CA SER A 16 21.74 53.88 -9.67
C SER A 16 20.60 54.18 -8.68
N SER A 17 19.50 54.71 -9.20
CA SER A 17 18.29 55.00 -8.43
C SER A 17 17.78 53.70 -7.88
N ALA A 18 18.06 53.39 -6.60
CA ALA A 18 17.46 52.31 -5.86
C ALA A 18 15.95 52.61 -5.71
N ARG A 19 15.16 52.08 -6.63
CA ARG A 19 13.70 52.12 -6.50
C ARG A 19 13.32 51.19 -5.33
N GLY A 20 12.81 51.78 -4.25
CA GLY A 20 12.21 51.00 -3.14
C GLY A 20 10.91 50.33 -3.58
N PHE A 21 10.63 49.17 -3.05
CA PHE A 21 9.34 48.48 -3.26
C PHE A 21 8.18 49.31 -2.74
N THR A 22 7.09 49.37 -3.49
CA THR A 22 5.85 49.98 -3.03
C THR A 22 5.13 49.07 -2.02
N LEU A 23 4.39 49.68 -1.10
CA LEU A 23 3.59 48.93 -0.12
C LEU A 23 2.59 48.00 -0.82
N PHE A 24 2.04 48.41 -1.96
CA PHE A 24 1.15 47.60 -2.78
C PHE A 24 1.85 46.37 -3.38
N GLU A 25 3.08 46.54 -3.87
CA GLU A 25 3.87 45.43 -4.45
C GLU A 25 4.23 44.38 -3.40
N THR A 26 4.59 44.80 -2.18
CA THR A 26 4.83 43.84 -1.07
C THR A 26 3.55 43.11 -0.65
N LEU A 27 2.41 43.79 -0.68
CA LEU A 27 1.13 43.18 -0.36
C LEU A 27 0.70 42.15 -1.40
N VAL A 28 0.87 42.43 -2.69
CA VAL A 28 0.61 41.47 -3.76
C VAL A 28 1.57 40.31 -3.70
N ALA A 29 2.86 40.55 -3.51
CA ALA A 29 3.88 39.49 -3.42
C ALA A 29 3.61 38.52 -2.22
N THR A 30 3.27 39.10 -1.05
CA THR A 30 2.91 38.26 0.11
C THR A 30 1.62 37.48 -0.11
N GLY A 31 0.62 38.05 -0.77
CA GLY A 31 -0.61 37.34 -1.14
C GLY A 31 -0.34 36.14 -2.05
N ILE A 32 0.47 36.29 -3.08
CA ILE A 32 0.89 35.20 -3.98
C ILE A 32 1.69 34.16 -3.20
N LEU A 33 2.61 34.59 -2.34
CA LEU A 33 3.44 33.67 -1.55
C LEU A 33 2.58 32.80 -0.61
N VAL A 34 1.63 33.42 0.09
CA VAL A 34 0.73 32.69 1.01
C VAL A 34 -0.13 31.67 0.28
N THR A 35 -0.70 32.03 -0.88
CA THR A 35 -1.49 31.10 -1.69
C THR A 35 -0.66 29.96 -2.25
N ALA A 36 0.57 30.23 -2.69
CA ALA A 36 1.50 29.21 -3.17
C ALA A 36 1.88 28.22 -2.04
N LEU A 37 2.22 28.75 -0.85
CA LEU A 37 2.56 27.91 0.31
C LEU A 37 1.37 27.07 0.77
N ALA A 38 0.15 27.61 0.77
CA ALA A 38 -1.05 26.85 1.10
C ALA A 38 -1.27 25.69 0.12
N GLY A 39 -1.06 25.93 -1.20
CA GLY A 39 -1.14 24.87 -2.22
C GLY A 39 -0.11 23.75 -2.00
N VAL A 40 1.13 24.10 -1.72
CA VAL A 40 2.19 23.12 -1.42
C VAL A 40 1.88 22.32 -0.15
N ALA A 41 1.38 22.96 0.90
CA ALA A 41 0.99 22.29 2.13
C ALA A 41 -0.11 21.24 1.90
N GLN A 42 -1.12 21.56 1.08
CA GLN A 42 -2.17 20.61 0.70
C GLN A 42 -1.64 19.41 -0.06
N LEU A 43 -0.73 19.60 -1.01
CA LEU A 43 -0.07 18.53 -1.76
C LEU A 43 0.75 17.62 -0.82
N PHE A 44 1.42 18.19 0.18
CA PHE A 44 2.19 17.42 1.14
C PHE A 44 1.30 16.53 2.03
N VAL A 45 0.17 17.05 2.49
CA VAL A 45 -0.82 16.27 3.26
C VAL A 45 -1.36 15.12 2.41
N LEU A 46 -1.76 15.40 1.17
CA LEU A 46 -2.28 14.37 0.25
C LEU A 46 -1.21 13.30 -0.04
N GLY A 47 0.03 13.72 -0.33
CA GLY A 47 1.15 12.80 -0.56
C GLY A 47 1.42 11.89 0.64
N SER A 48 1.37 12.42 1.86
CA SER A 48 1.54 11.64 3.08
C SER A 48 0.44 10.59 3.28
N HIS A 49 -0.80 10.92 2.94
CA HIS A 49 -1.92 9.98 2.97
C HIS A 49 -1.74 8.83 1.97
N LEU A 50 -1.39 9.15 0.73
CA LEU A 50 -1.16 8.14 -0.33
C LEU A 50 0.00 7.21 0.03
N THR A 51 1.08 7.73 0.61
CA THR A 51 2.22 6.91 1.02
C THR A 51 1.85 5.93 2.13
N ARG A 52 1.06 6.35 3.13
CA ARG A 52 0.58 5.46 4.20
C ARG A 52 -0.34 4.36 3.65
N GLN A 53 -1.26 4.73 2.76
CA GLN A 53 -2.17 3.77 2.15
C GLN A 53 -1.41 2.75 1.28
N ALA A 54 -0.44 3.19 0.49
CA ALA A 54 0.41 2.30 -0.30
C ALA A 54 1.24 1.35 0.59
N GLY A 55 1.72 1.83 1.75
CA GLY A 55 2.42 1.00 2.72
C GLY A 55 1.54 -0.10 3.30
N ALA A 56 0.32 0.22 3.72
CA ALA A 56 -0.64 -0.76 4.25
C ALA A 56 -1.00 -1.82 3.22
N SER A 57 -1.29 -1.41 1.97
CA SER A 57 -1.57 -2.36 0.88
C SER A 57 -0.35 -3.24 0.54
N GLY A 58 0.87 -2.71 0.68
CA GLY A 58 2.10 -3.49 0.49
C GLY A 58 2.23 -4.62 1.53
N ILE A 59 2.03 -4.33 2.81
CA ILE A 59 2.03 -5.32 3.89
C ILE A 59 0.93 -6.36 3.67
N ALA A 60 -0.28 -5.92 3.32
CA ALA A 60 -1.40 -6.81 3.05
C ALA A 60 -1.11 -7.81 1.92
N LEU A 61 -0.50 -7.34 0.81
CA LEU A 61 -0.13 -8.21 -0.31
C LEU A 61 0.96 -9.22 0.07
N ILE A 62 1.98 -8.81 0.82
CA ILE A 62 3.03 -9.70 1.31
C ILE A 62 2.42 -10.78 2.22
N ALA A 63 1.57 -10.38 3.17
CA ALA A 63 0.90 -11.30 4.06
C ALA A 63 -0.02 -12.29 3.32
N ALA A 64 -0.72 -11.82 2.26
CA ALA A 64 -1.52 -12.69 1.41
C ALA A 64 -0.65 -13.68 0.63
N GLN A 65 0.50 -13.24 0.12
CA GLN A 65 1.44 -14.08 -0.61
C GLN A 65 2.03 -15.17 0.29
N ASP A 66 2.46 -14.83 1.51
CA ASP A 66 3.01 -15.80 2.47
C ASP A 66 2.03 -16.94 2.76
N LYS A 67 0.74 -16.61 3.01
CA LYS A 67 -0.29 -17.64 3.23
C LYS A 67 -0.53 -18.47 1.99
N LEU A 68 -0.59 -17.82 0.82
CA LEU A 68 -0.79 -18.51 -0.45
C LEU A 68 0.35 -19.50 -0.72
N GLU A 69 1.61 -19.11 -0.50
CA GLU A 69 2.77 -19.99 -0.66
C GLU A 69 2.77 -21.12 0.39
N SER A 70 2.38 -20.81 1.63
CA SER A 70 2.19 -21.82 2.66
C SER A 70 1.18 -22.88 2.24
N LEU A 71 0.00 -22.48 1.73
CA LEU A 71 -1.02 -23.39 1.23
C LEU A 71 -0.57 -24.14 -0.03
N ARG A 72 0.22 -23.51 -0.90
CA ARG A 72 0.81 -24.19 -2.07
C ARG A 72 1.85 -25.22 -1.70
N GLY A 73 2.49 -25.10 -0.55
CA GLY A 73 3.44 -26.07 -0.02
C GLY A 73 2.80 -27.33 0.55
N GLN A 74 1.49 -27.34 0.84
CA GLN A 74 0.79 -28.50 1.39
C GLN A 74 0.62 -29.62 0.36
N ALA A 75 0.42 -30.87 0.83
CA ALA A 75 0.26 -32.02 -0.05
C ALA A 75 -1.08 -31.95 -0.82
N PHE A 76 -1.00 -32.00 -2.14
CA PHE A 76 -2.14 -32.13 -3.06
C PHE A 76 -1.69 -33.03 -4.21
N THR A 77 -1.64 -34.32 -3.94
CA THR A 77 -1.02 -35.34 -4.81
C THR A 77 -1.86 -36.62 -4.82
N TYR A 78 -1.41 -37.59 -5.58
CA TYR A 78 -1.85 -38.99 -5.41
C TYR A 78 -0.79 -39.74 -4.58
N ASP A 79 -1.24 -40.69 -3.75
CA ASP A 79 -0.37 -41.63 -3.07
C ASP A 79 0.19 -42.70 -4.06
N PRO A 80 1.16 -43.53 -3.67
CA PRO A 80 1.68 -44.58 -4.51
C PRO A 80 0.63 -45.68 -4.90
N SER A 81 -0.51 -45.70 -4.27
CA SER A 81 -1.65 -46.62 -4.60
C SER A 81 -2.65 -45.98 -5.56
N GLY A 82 -2.42 -44.69 -5.95
CA GLY A 82 -3.30 -43.91 -6.82
C GLY A 82 -4.51 -43.30 -6.11
N LEU A 83 -4.52 -43.29 -4.76
CA LEU A 83 -5.55 -42.61 -3.98
C LEU A 83 -5.19 -41.14 -3.75
N GLU A 84 -6.23 -40.31 -3.63
CA GLU A 84 -6.06 -38.89 -3.35
C GLU A 84 -5.41 -38.63 -1.99
N ALA A 85 -4.30 -37.91 -1.98
CA ALA A 85 -3.61 -37.44 -0.79
C ALA A 85 -3.72 -35.91 -0.73
N THR A 86 -4.68 -35.43 0.05
CA THR A 86 -4.95 -34.01 0.25
C THR A 86 -4.70 -33.66 1.71
N ASP A 87 -3.90 -32.63 1.95
CA ASP A 87 -3.71 -32.08 3.30
C ASP A 87 -5.01 -31.43 3.78
N ALA A 88 -5.32 -31.59 5.08
CA ALA A 88 -6.51 -31.02 5.69
C ALA A 88 -6.62 -29.49 5.53
N ALA A 89 -5.47 -28.79 5.43
CA ALA A 89 -5.43 -27.36 5.18
C ALA A 89 -5.91 -26.96 3.77
N LEU A 90 -6.06 -27.93 2.86
CA LEU A 90 -6.56 -27.73 1.50
C LEU A 90 -7.99 -28.25 1.28
N GLU A 91 -8.69 -28.62 2.34
CA GLU A 91 -10.10 -28.96 2.24
C GLU A 91 -10.94 -27.76 1.80
N PRO A 92 -12.00 -27.97 1.01
CA PRO A 92 -12.89 -26.88 0.58
C PRO A 92 -13.47 -26.13 1.77
N SER A 93 -13.37 -24.82 1.72
CA SER A 93 -13.87 -23.93 2.76
C SER A 93 -15.34 -23.55 2.54
N PRO A 94 -16.05 -23.07 3.58
CA PRO A 94 -17.36 -22.45 3.42
C PRO A 94 -17.31 -21.22 2.47
N GLU A 95 -18.40 -20.97 1.76
CA GLU A 95 -18.47 -19.81 0.83
C GLU A 95 -18.27 -18.47 1.54
N SER A 96 -18.70 -18.37 2.81
CA SER A 96 -18.57 -17.14 3.61
C SER A 96 -17.17 -16.93 4.22
N SER A 97 -16.21 -17.84 4.01
CA SER A 97 -14.87 -17.77 4.64
C SER A 97 -14.06 -16.49 4.31
N LEU A 98 -14.36 -15.79 3.21
CA LEU A 98 -13.76 -14.49 2.92
C LEU A 98 -14.48 -13.31 3.58
N SER A 99 -15.73 -13.48 4.00
CA SER A 99 -16.56 -12.44 4.62
C SER A 99 -16.69 -12.55 6.13
N GLU A 100 -16.48 -13.74 6.69
CA GLU A 100 -16.64 -14.06 8.09
C GLU A 100 -15.37 -14.66 8.68
N ASP A 101 -15.19 -14.52 10.00
CA ASP A 101 -14.08 -15.12 10.73
C ASP A 101 -14.42 -16.57 11.04
N ILE A 102 -14.03 -17.49 10.17
CA ILE A 102 -14.29 -18.93 10.27
C ILE A 102 -12.98 -19.68 10.48
N ASP A 103 -12.81 -20.29 11.62
CA ASP A 103 -11.67 -21.18 11.89
C ASP A 103 -11.77 -22.45 11.02
N PRO A 104 -10.70 -22.92 10.37
CA PRO A 104 -9.32 -22.45 10.38
C PRO A 104 -8.99 -21.43 9.25
N TYR A 105 -9.98 -20.83 8.59
CA TYR A 105 -9.82 -20.00 7.39
C TYR A 105 -9.59 -18.50 7.70
N VAL A 106 -9.13 -18.20 8.90
CA VAL A 106 -8.83 -16.84 9.35
C VAL A 106 -7.53 -16.79 10.16
N ASP A 107 -6.73 -15.75 9.94
CA ASP A 107 -5.59 -15.36 10.77
C ASP A 107 -5.72 -13.89 11.16
N TRP A 108 -5.28 -13.53 12.36
CA TRP A 108 -5.14 -12.15 12.81
C TRP A 108 -3.67 -11.75 12.71
N LEU A 109 -3.41 -10.57 12.14
CA LEU A 109 -2.05 -10.12 11.88
C LEU A 109 -1.80 -8.81 12.61
N ASP A 110 -0.56 -8.62 13.08
CA ASP A 110 -0.09 -7.37 13.62
C ASP A 110 0.27 -6.35 12.51
N ASP A 111 0.87 -5.23 12.89
CA ASP A 111 1.30 -4.16 11.99
C ASP A 111 2.50 -4.52 11.10
N TYR A 112 3.17 -5.64 11.38
CA TYR A 112 4.24 -6.22 10.55
C TYR A 112 3.75 -7.34 9.62
N GLY A 113 2.50 -7.76 9.77
CA GLY A 113 1.92 -8.88 9.00
C GLY A 113 2.16 -10.25 9.61
N GLU A 114 2.66 -10.32 10.85
CA GLU A 114 2.89 -11.56 11.57
C GLU A 114 1.58 -12.11 12.17
N ALA A 115 1.37 -13.42 12.03
CA ALA A 115 0.16 -14.07 12.52
C ALA A 115 0.16 -14.20 14.04
N GLN A 116 -0.97 -13.85 14.66
CA GLN A 116 -1.22 -13.93 16.10
C GLN A 116 -2.29 -14.96 16.42
N SER A 117 -2.22 -15.53 17.62
CA SER A 117 -3.17 -16.55 18.08
C SER A 117 -4.52 -15.98 18.54
N THR A 118 -4.60 -14.65 18.75
CA THR A 118 -5.80 -13.97 19.23
C THR A 118 -6.01 -12.68 18.46
N PRO A 119 -7.25 -12.18 18.35
CA PRO A 119 -7.53 -10.89 17.69
C PRO A 119 -7.05 -9.67 18.47
N ASP A 120 -6.57 -9.85 19.72
CA ASP A 120 -6.13 -8.74 20.56
C ASP A 120 -4.85 -8.11 20.01
N GLY A 121 -4.94 -6.83 19.62
CA GLY A 121 -3.83 -6.11 19.01
C GLY A 121 -3.68 -6.31 17.51
N ALA A 122 -4.57 -7.08 16.87
CA ALA A 122 -4.56 -7.24 15.43
C ALA A 122 -4.85 -5.91 14.71
N VAL A 123 -4.14 -5.68 13.62
CA VAL A 123 -4.32 -4.53 12.71
C VAL A 123 -4.94 -4.98 11.39
N LEU A 124 -4.65 -6.22 10.98
CA LEU A 124 -5.17 -6.82 9.76
C LEU A 124 -5.81 -8.18 10.08
N THR A 125 -6.76 -8.58 9.24
CA THR A 125 -7.36 -9.92 9.23
C THR A 125 -7.09 -10.55 7.88
N ARG A 126 -6.46 -11.71 7.85
CA ARG A 126 -6.23 -12.50 6.64
C ARG A 126 -7.22 -13.64 6.60
N ARG A 127 -8.00 -13.73 5.52
CA ARG A 127 -8.97 -14.80 5.29
C ARG A 127 -8.66 -15.51 3.99
N TRP A 128 -8.97 -16.80 3.94
CA TRP A 128 -8.79 -17.54 2.67
C TRP A 128 -9.96 -18.45 2.39
N ARG A 129 -10.10 -18.74 1.11
CA ARG A 129 -11.11 -19.62 0.56
C ARG A 129 -10.46 -20.65 -0.33
N ILE A 130 -10.87 -21.91 -0.18
CA ILE A 130 -10.48 -23.02 -1.01
C ILE A 130 -11.74 -23.56 -1.66
N THR A 131 -11.75 -23.57 -3.00
CA THR A 131 -12.90 -24.00 -3.79
C THR A 131 -12.47 -25.12 -4.73
N SER A 132 -13.15 -26.27 -4.70
CA SER A 132 -12.96 -27.31 -5.70
C SER A 132 -13.48 -26.83 -7.06
N LEU A 133 -12.69 -26.96 -8.11
CA LEU A 133 -13.03 -26.50 -9.46
C LEU A 133 -13.84 -27.56 -10.23
N GLY A 134 -14.99 -27.92 -9.64
CA GLY A 134 -16.06 -28.58 -10.35
C GLY A 134 -16.04 -30.09 -10.40
N GLU A 135 -17.20 -30.65 -10.77
CA GLU A 135 -17.43 -32.09 -10.96
C GLU A 135 -16.61 -32.67 -12.14
N THR A 136 -16.14 -31.83 -13.05
CA THR A 136 -15.38 -32.23 -14.25
C THR A 136 -13.87 -32.21 -14.07
N THR A 137 -13.35 -31.56 -13.04
CA THR A 137 -11.91 -31.49 -12.71
C THR A 137 -11.71 -31.62 -11.20
N PRO A 138 -11.92 -32.84 -10.61
CA PRO A 138 -11.75 -33.06 -9.17
C PRO A 138 -10.31 -32.82 -8.70
N ASP A 139 -9.38 -32.78 -9.65
CA ASP A 139 -7.95 -32.62 -9.41
C ASP A 139 -7.49 -31.16 -9.44
N ALA A 140 -8.42 -30.21 -9.37
CA ALA A 140 -8.07 -28.79 -9.35
C ALA A 140 -8.83 -28.06 -8.25
N ILE A 141 -8.09 -27.19 -7.55
CA ILE A 141 -8.62 -26.27 -6.52
C ILE A 141 -8.23 -24.85 -6.84
N ALA A 142 -9.12 -23.90 -6.55
CA ALA A 142 -8.82 -22.50 -6.50
C ALA A 142 -8.55 -22.10 -5.05
N ILE A 143 -7.46 -21.38 -4.80
CA ILE A 143 -7.11 -20.84 -3.50
C ILE A 143 -7.15 -19.31 -3.65
N GLU A 144 -7.92 -18.64 -2.82
CA GLU A 144 -8.02 -17.19 -2.76
C GLU A 144 -7.70 -16.74 -1.34
N VAL A 145 -6.77 -15.78 -1.22
CA VAL A 145 -6.35 -15.20 0.07
C VAL A 145 -6.55 -13.70 0.00
N CYS A 146 -7.31 -13.16 0.93
CA CYS A 146 -7.59 -11.74 1.05
C CYS A 146 -7.19 -11.22 2.43
N VAL A 147 -6.64 -10.00 2.46
CA VAL A 147 -6.28 -9.30 3.70
C VAL A 147 -7.12 -8.04 3.82
N TYR A 148 -7.71 -7.86 4.99
CA TYR A 148 -8.64 -6.79 5.34
C TYR A 148 -8.11 -5.99 6.52
N PRO A 149 -8.43 -4.70 6.65
CA PRO A 149 -8.22 -3.98 7.90
C PRO A 149 -9.00 -4.66 9.02
N PHE A 150 -8.36 -4.90 10.16
CA PHE A 150 -9.05 -5.49 11.31
C PHE A 150 -10.16 -4.57 11.82
N THR A 151 -11.33 -5.15 12.07
CA THR A 151 -12.46 -4.46 12.68
C THR A 151 -13.02 -5.33 13.81
N PRO A 152 -13.07 -4.85 15.08
CA PRO A 152 -13.51 -5.65 16.23
C PRO A 152 -14.92 -6.25 16.09
N ASN A 153 -15.76 -5.67 15.23
CA ASN A 153 -17.15 -6.09 15.01
C ASN A 153 -17.34 -6.92 13.73
N GLY A 154 -16.26 -7.39 13.10
CA GLY A 154 -16.34 -8.25 11.91
C GLY A 154 -16.94 -7.59 10.66
N GLY A 155 -17.11 -6.26 10.66
CA GLY A 155 -17.66 -5.54 9.50
C GLY A 155 -16.70 -5.62 8.31
N ALA A 156 -17.18 -6.14 7.19
CA ALA A 156 -16.40 -6.22 5.97
C ALA A 156 -16.14 -4.83 5.40
N ARG A 157 -14.94 -4.29 5.63
CA ARG A 157 -14.36 -3.24 4.79
C ARG A 157 -13.78 -3.90 3.55
N GLY A 158 -13.59 -3.14 2.47
CA GLY A 158 -12.92 -3.65 1.28
C GLY A 158 -11.55 -4.24 1.63
N ALA A 159 -11.15 -5.30 0.93
CA ALA A 159 -9.83 -5.90 1.12
C ALA A 159 -8.74 -4.93 0.69
N ASP A 160 -7.67 -4.84 1.47
CA ASP A 160 -6.46 -4.08 1.12
C ASP A 160 -5.61 -4.80 0.07
N GLY A 161 -5.76 -6.12 -0.04
CA GLY A 161 -5.13 -6.95 -1.06
C GLY A 161 -5.72 -8.35 -1.12
N CYS A 162 -5.90 -8.87 -2.33
CA CYS A 162 -6.31 -10.26 -2.57
C CYS A 162 -5.39 -10.89 -3.62
N LEU A 163 -5.05 -12.15 -3.39
CA LEU A 163 -4.33 -12.99 -4.34
C LEU A 163 -5.08 -14.30 -4.56
N SER A 164 -5.07 -14.80 -5.77
CA SER A 164 -5.67 -16.09 -6.10
C SER A 164 -4.75 -16.93 -6.98
N THR A 165 -4.86 -18.22 -6.84
CA THR A 165 -4.15 -19.21 -7.68
C THR A 165 -5.01 -20.43 -7.91
N ILE A 166 -4.72 -21.13 -9.00
CA ILE A 166 -5.29 -22.45 -9.28
C ILE A 166 -4.16 -23.47 -9.10
N ARG A 167 -4.48 -24.56 -8.45
CA ARG A 167 -3.58 -25.66 -8.24
C ARG A 167 -4.19 -26.96 -8.73
N THR A 168 -3.44 -27.71 -9.51
CA THR A 168 -3.81 -29.05 -9.97
C THR A 168 -3.10 -30.09 -9.14
N ARG A 169 -3.76 -31.25 -8.93
CA ARG A 169 -3.19 -32.39 -8.23
C ARG A 169 -1.98 -32.91 -9.03
N GLN A 170 -0.91 -33.18 -8.33
CA GLN A 170 0.31 -33.73 -8.94
C GLN A 170 0.24 -35.24 -8.95
N PRO A 171 0.72 -35.90 -10.03
CA PRO A 171 0.80 -37.36 -10.10
C PRO A 171 1.78 -37.93 -9.09
#